data_23a88eadfdfe5e3ee41677008098fc66
#
_entry.id   23a88eadfdfe5e3ee41677008098fc66
#
_cell.length_a   1.000
_cell.length_b   1.000
_cell.length_c   1.000
_cell.angle_alpha   90.00
_cell.angle_beta   90.00
_cell.angle_gamma   90.00
#
_symmetry.space_group_name_H-M   'P 1'
#
loop_
_entity.id
_entity.type
_entity.pdbx_description
1 polymer ?
#
loop_
_entity_poly.entity_id
_entity_poly.type
_entity_poly.pdbx_seq_one_letter_code
_entity_poly.pdbx_strand_id
1 'polypeptide(L)'
;MNIRFLLAIVVASLLFCCGQVSAKDQTVEEFQAYASRRMANVNEEQMVAYVKLVDANADGEISDDEFANRIDAYQQVFKSVQPKPGSHGHGLPENWLTDFEKARAVSIESGKPVVAMFSASWCGPCRKMIATVFPTDQAKQALQEFVPVYIDSEKYTELAAENEVRGYPTFICFDVNGTAVEQHVGGGNLQKFAEMLGKFKAAEVADKSK
;
A
#
# COMPACT_ATOMS: atom_id res chain seq x y z
N MET A 1 -26.57 -9.92 -34.81
CA MET A 1 -25.55 -9.19 -34.08
C MET A 1 -26.26 -8.46 -32.94
N ASN A 2 -26.19 -9.02 -31.73
CA ASN A 2 -27.11 -8.73 -30.63
C ASN A 2 -26.74 -7.41 -29.90
N ILE A 3 -27.64 -6.42 -29.95
CA ILE A 3 -27.59 -5.10 -29.29
C ILE A 3 -27.50 -5.19 -27.73
N ARG A 4 -27.66 -6.37 -27.15
CA ARG A 4 -27.62 -6.61 -25.70
C ARG A 4 -26.21 -6.61 -25.11
N PHE A 5 -25.14 -6.72 -25.92
CA PHE A 5 -23.74 -6.74 -25.44
C PHE A 5 -23.12 -5.35 -25.32
N LEU A 6 -23.72 -4.31 -25.87
CA LEU A 6 -23.18 -2.93 -25.83
C LEU A 6 -23.69 -2.10 -24.65
N LEU A 7 -24.73 -2.55 -23.93
CA LEU A 7 -25.26 -1.80 -22.77
C LEU A 7 -24.60 -2.16 -21.44
N ALA A 8 -23.89 -3.29 -21.36
CA ALA A 8 -23.23 -3.72 -20.13
C ALA A 8 -21.90 -2.96 -19.85
N ILE A 9 -21.28 -2.35 -20.88
CA ILE A 9 -19.99 -1.65 -20.75
C ILE A 9 -20.15 -0.18 -20.33
N VAL A 10 -21.31 0.40 -20.48
CA VAL A 10 -21.54 1.83 -20.21
C VAL A 10 -22.02 2.12 -18.78
N VAL A 11 -22.53 1.13 -18.05
CA VAL A 11 -23.04 1.33 -16.69
C VAL A 11 -21.94 1.18 -15.62
N ALA A 12 -20.82 0.52 -15.94
CA ALA A 12 -19.68 0.37 -15.01
C ALA A 12 -18.81 1.64 -14.85
N SER A 13 -19.01 2.66 -15.69
CA SER A 13 -18.15 3.85 -15.71
C SER A 13 -18.63 5.05 -14.89
N LEU A 14 -19.76 4.98 -14.20
CA LEU A 14 -20.36 6.14 -13.52
C LEU A 14 -20.49 6.05 -12.00
N LEU A 15 -19.94 5.02 -11.34
CA LEU A 15 -19.97 4.91 -9.87
C LEU A 15 -18.59 4.99 -9.21
N PHE A 16 -17.59 5.53 -9.92
CA PHE A 16 -16.25 5.76 -9.37
C PHE A 16 -16.10 7.19 -8.84
N CYS A 17 -16.91 7.56 -7.88
CA CYS A 17 -16.72 8.79 -7.12
C CYS A 17 -16.73 8.48 -5.63
N CYS A 18 -15.56 8.67 -5.02
CA CYS A 18 -15.32 8.77 -3.59
C CYS A 18 -15.21 7.48 -2.77
N GLY A 19 -13.97 7.07 -2.55
CA GLY A 19 -13.39 6.65 -1.29
C GLY A 19 -14.11 5.59 -0.45
N GLN A 20 -13.68 4.47 -0.49
CA GLN A 20 -13.77 3.20 0.22
C GLN A 20 -14.17 2.13 -0.80
N VAL A 21 -13.19 1.33 -1.21
CA VAL A 21 -13.51 0.04 -1.81
C VAL A 21 -14.10 -0.81 -0.68
N SER A 22 -15.40 -0.68 -0.48
CA SER A 22 -16.16 -1.71 0.21
C SER A 22 -16.03 -2.94 -0.67
N ALA A 23 -15.45 -3.98 -0.16
CA ALA A 23 -15.30 -5.27 -0.85
C ALA A 23 -16.68 -5.96 -0.91
N LYS A 24 -17.66 -5.29 -1.47
CA LYS A 24 -18.99 -5.84 -1.62
C LYS A 24 -19.04 -6.54 -2.97
N ASP A 25 -18.90 -7.87 -2.95
CA ASP A 25 -19.09 -8.78 -4.09
C ASP A 25 -18.26 -8.38 -5.33
N GLN A 26 -16.92 -8.36 -5.19
CA GLN A 26 -16.00 -8.17 -6.33
C GLN A 26 -15.87 -9.47 -7.10
N THR A 27 -15.82 -9.39 -8.43
CA THR A 27 -15.41 -10.55 -9.23
C THR A 27 -13.92 -10.86 -9.03
N VAL A 28 -13.53 -12.10 -9.30
CA VAL A 28 -12.11 -12.52 -9.26
C VAL A 28 -11.25 -11.64 -10.18
N GLU A 29 -11.76 -11.24 -11.36
CA GLU A 29 -11.05 -10.36 -12.28
C GLU A 29 -10.83 -8.96 -11.70
N GLU A 30 -11.83 -8.40 -11.02
CA GLU A 30 -11.71 -7.10 -10.35
C GLU A 30 -10.72 -7.17 -9.20
N PHE A 31 -10.77 -8.26 -8.40
CA PHE A 31 -9.79 -8.48 -7.34
C PHE A 31 -8.37 -8.69 -7.90
N GLN A 32 -8.21 -9.46 -8.98
CA GLN A 32 -6.91 -9.64 -9.63
C GLN A 32 -6.35 -8.32 -10.15
N ALA A 33 -7.20 -7.48 -10.75
CA ALA A 33 -6.82 -6.13 -11.15
C ALA A 33 -6.42 -5.26 -9.95
N TYR A 34 -7.18 -5.31 -8.86
CA TYR A 34 -6.86 -4.65 -7.58
C TYR A 34 -5.49 -5.09 -7.05
N ALA A 35 -5.24 -6.40 -6.98
CA ALA A 35 -4.01 -6.97 -6.47
C ALA A 35 -2.80 -6.62 -7.35
N SER A 36 -2.94 -6.71 -8.68
CA SER A 36 -1.88 -6.38 -9.64
C SER A 36 -1.40 -4.93 -9.53
N ARG A 37 -2.28 -4.01 -9.15
CA ARG A 37 -1.96 -2.60 -8.95
C ARG A 37 -1.18 -2.31 -7.68
N ARG A 38 -1.25 -3.21 -6.70
CA ARG A 38 -0.63 -3.06 -5.36
C ARG A 38 0.59 -3.92 -5.13
N MET A 39 0.80 -4.93 -5.97
CA MET A 39 1.91 -5.87 -5.82
C MET A 39 2.91 -5.72 -6.97
N ALA A 40 4.14 -5.27 -6.64
CA ALA A 40 5.22 -5.18 -7.61
C ALA A 40 5.91 -6.54 -7.80
N ASN A 41 6.31 -6.84 -9.04
CA ASN A 41 7.13 -8.01 -9.40
C ASN A 41 6.47 -9.37 -9.12
N VAL A 42 5.16 -9.46 -9.19
CA VAL A 42 4.40 -10.71 -9.11
C VAL A 42 4.29 -11.31 -10.50
N ASN A 43 4.68 -12.56 -10.65
CA ASN A 43 4.48 -13.29 -11.92
C ASN A 43 3.05 -13.87 -11.98
N GLU A 44 2.65 -14.31 -13.18
CA GLU A 44 1.31 -14.82 -13.44
C GLU A 44 0.95 -16.04 -12.56
N GLU A 45 1.88 -16.96 -12.37
CA GLU A 45 1.70 -18.16 -11.54
C GLU A 45 1.43 -17.79 -10.08
N GLN A 46 2.18 -16.85 -9.54
CA GLN A 46 2.01 -16.33 -8.19
C GLN A 46 0.67 -15.61 -8.03
N MET A 47 0.26 -14.82 -9.02
CA MET A 47 -1.02 -14.14 -9.00
C MET A 47 -2.18 -15.13 -9.02
N VAL A 48 -2.13 -16.15 -9.87
CA VAL A 48 -3.12 -17.22 -9.92
C VAL A 48 -3.20 -17.97 -8.59
N ALA A 49 -2.06 -18.31 -8.00
CA ALA A 49 -2.02 -18.96 -6.69
C ALA A 49 -2.61 -18.10 -5.57
N TYR A 50 -2.33 -16.79 -5.61
CA TYR A 50 -2.85 -15.84 -4.64
C TYR A 50 -4.37 -15.68 -4.75
N VAL A 51 -4.87 -15.43 -5.95
CA VAL A 51 -6.32 -15.31 -6.22
C VAL A 51 -7.06 -16.57 -5.78
N LYS A 52 -6.53 -17.75 -6.09
CA LYS A 52 -7.13 -19.04 -5.69
C LYS A 52 -7.18 -19.25 -4.17
N LEU A 53 -6.27 -18.67 -3.41
CA LEU A 53 -6.31 -18.73 -1.94
C LEU A 53 -7.28 -17.72 -1.35
N VAL A 54 -7.52 -16.60 -2.03
CA VAL A 54 -8.50 -15.60 -1.60
C VAL A 54 -9.91 -16.08 -1.94
N ASP A 55 -10.18 -16.48 -3.19
CA ASP A 55 -11.43 -17.14 -3.60
C ASP A 55 -11.44 -18.61 -3.10
N ALA A 56 -11.68 -18.77 -1.80
CA ALA A 56 -11.54 -20.06 -1.13
C ALA A 56 -12.67 -21.04 -1.46
N ASN A 57 -13.86 -20.54 -1.78
CA ASN A 57 -15.02 -21.34 -2.16
C ASN A 57 -15.09 -21.60 -3.68
N ALA A 58 -14.23 -20.92 -4.48
CA ALA A 58 -14.11 -21.02 -5.92
C ALA A 58 -15.43 -20.73 -6.69
N ASP A 59 -16.21 -19.75 -6.21
CA ASP A 59 -17.45 -19.32 -6.86
C ASP A 59 -17.23 -18.19 -7.89
N GLY A 60 -16.02 -17.64 -7.96
CA GLY A 60 -15.63 -16.59 -8.91
C GLY A 60 -15.97 -15.18 -8.42
N GLU A 61 -16.41 -15.03 -7.18
CA GLU A 61 -16.68 -13.78 -6.51
C GLU A 61 -15.79 -13.69 -5.26
N ILE A 62 -15.43 -12.48 -4.83
CA ILE A 62 -14.66 -12.25 -3.60
C ILE A 62 -15.59 -11.57 -2.61
N SER A 63 -16.05 -12.31 -1.63
CA SER A 63 -16.86 -11.82 -0.52
C SER A 63 -16.03 -10.93 0.43
N ASP A 64 -16.71 -10.20 1.31
CA ASP A 64 -16.04 -9.39 2.34
C ASP A 64 -15.13 -10.23 3.25
N ASP A 65 -15.53 -11.45 3.60
CA ASP A 65 -14.74 -12.36 4.43
C ASP A 65 -13.49 -12.86 3.68
N GLU A 66 -13.63 -13.21 2.41
CA GLU A 66 -12.51 -13.62 1.55
C GLU A 66 -11.55 -12.46 1.31
N PHE A 67 -12.08 -11.26 1.07
CA PHE A 67 -11.25 -10.06 0.97
C PHE A 67 -10.49 -9.76 2.29
N ALA A 68 -11.11 -9.98 3.44
CA ALA A 68 -10.44 -9.85 4.74
C ALA A 68 -9.26 -10.83 4.88
N ASN A 69 -9.41 -12.06 4.36
CA ASN A 69 -8.37 -13.11 4.40
C ASN A 69 -7.23 -12.92 3.38
N ARG A 70 -7.29 -11.91 2.50
CA ARG A 70 -6.29 -11.70 1.43
C ARG A 70 -4.85 -11.55 1.94
N ILE A 71 -4.67 -11.05 3.17
CA ILE A 71 -3.35 -10.87 3.77
C ILE A 71 -2.73 -12.21 4.14
N ASP A 72 -3.51 -13.14 4.69
CA ASP A 72 -3.05 -14.49 4.99
C ASP A 72 -2.71 -15.25 3.71
N ALA A 73 -3.52 -15.12 2.67
CA ALA A 73 -3.24 -15.66 1.33
C ALA A 73 -1.94 -15.07 0.76
N TYR A 74 -1.73 -13.75 0.91
CA TYR A 74 -0.49 -13.09 0.50
C TYR A 74 0.72 -13.68 1.24
N GLN A 75 0.65 -13.83 2.54
CA GLN A 75 1.73 -14.41 3.33
C GLN A 75 2.06 -15.84 2.89
N GLN A 76 1.06 -16.66 2.57
CA GLN A 76 1.28 -18.03 2.11
C GLN A 76 2.00 -18.11 0.76
N VAL A 77 1.61 -17.30 -0.21
CA VAL A 77 2.19 -17.30 -1.57
C VAL A 77 3.56 -16.61 -1.60
N PHE A 78 3.70 -15.49 -0.91
CA PHE A 78 4.85 -14.59 -1.04
C PHE A 78 5.85 -14.64 0.13
N LYS A 79 5.61 -15.47 1.15
CA LYS A 79 6.51 -15.61 2.31
C LYS A 79 7.97 -15.89 1.94
N SER A 80 8.19 -16.61 0.83
CA SER A 80 9.53 -16.94 0.34
C SER A 80 10.10 -15.90 -0.63
N VAL A 81 9.26 -14.99 -1.15
CA VAL A 81 9.67 -13.92 -2.05
C VAL A 81 10.15 -12.74 -1.20
N GLN A 82 11.37 -12.84 -0.70
CA GLN A 82 12.04 -11.67 -0.14
C GLN A 82 12.30 -10.70 -1.29
N PRO A 83 11.75 -9.46 -1.31
CA PRO A 83 12.25 -8.46 -2.23
C PRO A 83 13.74 -8.29 -1.93
N LYS A 84 14.59 -8.36 -2.97
CA LYS A 84 16.02 -8.10 -2.80
C LYS A 84 16.14 -6.71 -2.18
N PRO A 85 16.82 -6.55 -1.03
CA PRO A 85 17.09 -5.24 -0.48
C PRO A 85 17.75 -4.39 -1.58
N GLY A 86 17.19 -3.25 -1.90
CA GLY A 86 17.85 -2.25 -2.72
C GLY A 86 17.49 -2.18 -4.20
N SER A 87 16.43 -2.84 -4.72
CA SER A 87 16.19 -2.77 -6.17
C SER A 87 15.55 -1.48 -6.68
N HIS A 88 14.93 -0.65 -5.85
CA HIS A 88 14.27 0.60 -6.28
C HIS A 88 14.38 1.81 -5.34
N GLY A 89 14.99 1.67 -4.18
CA GLY A 89 15.31 2.77 -3.30
C GLY A 89 16.80 2.77 -3.00
N HIS A 90 17.65 3.17 -3.94
CA HIS A 90 19.09 3.23 -3.72
C HIS A 90 19.40 3.94 -2.39
N GLY A 91 19.91 3.19 -1.40
CA GLY A 91 20.28 3.70 -0.10
C GLY A 91 19.17 3.69 0.96
N LEU A 92 18.01 3.06 0.72
CA LEU A 92 17.02 2.84 1.78
C LEU A 92 17.61 1.94 2.90
N PRO A 93 17.35 2.25 4.18
CA PRO A 93 17.70 1.35 5.27
C PRO A 93 16.99 -0.02 5.14
N GLU A 94 17.60 -1.06 5.67
CA GLU A 94 17.12 -2.45 5.56
C GLU A 94 15.71 -2.68 6.11
N ASN A 95 15.27 -1.85 7.04
CA ASN A 95 13.93 -1.94 7.64
C ASN A 95 12.82 -1.33 6.78
N TRP A 96 13.14 -0.68 5.65
CA TRP A 96 12.16 -0.17 4.73
C TRP A 96 11.70 -1.25 3.74
N LEU A 97 10.39 -1.48 3.70
CA LEU A 97 9.78 -2.33 2.69
C LEU A 97 9.61 -1.57 1.37
N THR A 98 9.39 -2.30 0.29
CA THR A 98 9.14 -1.73 -1.06
C THR A 98 7.89 -2.33 -1.71
N ASP A 99 7.13 -3.10 -0.96
CA ASP A 99 5.88 -3.72 -1.36
C ASP A 99 4.80 -3.34 -0.34
N PHE A 100 3.72 -2.75 -0.82
CA PHE A 100 2.66 -2.20 0.04
C PHE A 100 1.87 -3.31 0.74
N GLU A 101 1.52 -4.40 0.04
CA GLU A 101 0.77 -5.50 0.65
C GLU A 101 1.60 -6.24 1.70
N LYS A 102 2.92 -6.37 1.46
CA LYS A 102 3.82 -6.88 2.49
C LYS A 102 3.87 -5.97 3.72
N ALA A 103 3.91 -4.65 3.53
CA ALA A 103 3.86 -3.70 4.63
C ALA A 103 2.54 -3.81 5.41
N ARG A 104 1.43 -4.02 4.71
CA ARG A 104 0.12 -4.28 5.30
C ARG A 104 0.10 -5.57 6.13
N ALA A 105 0.64 -6.66 5.59
CA ALA A 105 0.76 -7.92 6.30
C ALA A 105 1.56 -7.77 7.62
N VAL A 106 2.72 -7.11 7.54
CA VAL A 106 3.55 -6.82 8.74
C VAL A 106 2.82 -5.90 9.73
N SER A 107 2.05 -4.93 9.24
CA SER A 107 1.24 -4.03 10.06
C SER A 107 0.20 -4.80 10.89
N ILE A 108 -0.54 -5.70 10.26
CA ILE A 108 -1.53 -6.54 10.94
C ILE A 108 -0.87 -7.44 11.99
N GLU A 109 0.23 -8.11 11.63
CA GLU A 109 0.95 -9.00 12.53
C GLU A 109 1.55 -8.27 13.75
N SER A 110 2.12 -7.07 13.51
CA SER A 110 2.79 -6.29 14.56
C SER A 110 1.89 -5.35 15.33
N GLY A 111 0.67 -5.08 14.83
CA GLY A 111 -0.25 -4.06 15.39
C GLY A 111 0.23 -2.63 15.19
N LYS A 112 1.24 -2.40 14.31
CA LYS A 112 1.82 -1.07 14.03
C LYS A 112 1.24 -0.47 12.76
N PRO A 113 0.96 0.85 12.74
CA PRO A 113 0.52 1.52 11.51
C PRO A 113 1.63 1.53 10.45
N VAL A 114 1.23 1.60 9.19
CA VAL A 114 2.16 1.75 8.06
C VAL A 114 2.48 3.23 7.85
N VAL A 115 3.75 3.58 7.66
CA VAL A 115 4.15 4.86 7.10
C VAL A 115 4.68 4.65 5.69
N ALA A 116 3.90 5.05 4.69
CA ALA A 116 4.25 4.94 3.28
C ALA A 116 4.87 6.25 2.78
N MET A 117 6.05 6.18 2.19
CA MET A 117 6.67 7.28 1.48
C MET A 117 6.47 7.09 -0.02
N PHE A 118 5.61 7.88 -0.61
CA PHE A 118 5.44 7.96 -2.06
C PHE A 118 6.55 8.81 -2.67
N SER A 119 7.18 8.28 -3.70
CA SER A 119 8.36 8.86 -4.35
C SER A 119 8.35 8.59 -5.85
N ALA A 120 9.26 9.25 -6.58
CA ALA A 120 9.52 9.00 -7.98
C ALA A 120 11.03 9.01 -8.25
N SER A 121 11.47 8.40 -9.36
CA SER A 121 12.89 8.25 -9.71
C SER A 121 13.64 9.60 -9.79
N TRP A 122 12.96 10.64 -10.24
CA TRP A 122 13.47 12.01 -10.41
C TRP A 122 13.37 12.89 -9.14
N CYS A 123 12.76 12.39 -8.04
CA CYS A 123 12.51 13.16 -6.82
C CYS A 123 13.82 13.47 -6.06
N GLY A 124 14.37 14.65 -6.23
CA GLY A 124 15.57 15.13 -5.53
C GLY A 124 15.42 15.17 -4.00
N PRO A 125 14.34 15.78 -3.46
CA PRO A 125 14.08 15.79 -2.03
C PRO A 125 13.94 14.40 -1.41
N CYS A 126 13.37 13.44 -2.13
CA CYS A 126 13.25 12.05 -1.68
C CYS A 126 14.63 11.41 -1.51
N ARG A 127 15.48 11.52 -2.52
CA ARG A 127 16.88 11.02 -2.46
C ARG A 127 17.66 11.68 -1.31
N LYS A 128 17.44 12.98 -1.06
CA LYS A 128 18.08 13.66 0.07
C LYS A 128 17.66 13.06 1.40
N MET A 129 16.37 12.79 1.63
CA MET A 129 15.89 12.17 2.86
C MET A 129 16.44 10.75 3.04
N ILE A 130 16.47 9.95 1.98
CA ILE A 130 17.05 8.61 1.98
C ILE A 130 18.53 8.65 2.40
N ALA A 131 19.29 9.62 1.88
CA ALA A 131 20.71 9.71 2.14
C ALA A 131 21.07 10.34 3.49
N THR A 132 20.24 11.25 4.03
CA THR A 132 20.64 12.09 5.18
C THR A 132 19.73 12.01 6.40
N VAL A 133 18.49 11.54 6.26
CA VAL A 133 17.53 11.47 7.37
C VAL A 133 17.35 10.02 7.82
N PHE A 134 16.94 9.14 6.91
CA PHE A 134 16.57 7.75 7.27
C PHE A 134 17.72 6.90 7.84
N PRO A 135 19.00 7.10 7.47
CA PRO A 135 20.09 6.33 8.07
C PRO A 135 20.42 6.73 9.52
N THR A 136 19.90 7.85 10.01
CA THR A 136 20.18 8.34 11.38
C THR A 136 19.51 7.44 12.43
N ASP A 137 20.16 7.27 13.57
CA ASP A 137 19.61 6.45 14.66
C ASP A 137 18.32 7.04 15.23
N GLN A 138 18.19 8.37 15.23
CA GLN A 138 16.97 9.04 15.65
C GLN A 138 15.80 8.77 14.71
N ALA A 139 16.01 8.75 13.38
CA ALA A 139 14.96 8.38 12.44
C ALA A 139 14.57 6.92 12.56
N LYS A 140 15.55 6.02 12.72
CA LYS A 140 15.31 4.60 12.96
C LYS A 140 14.51 4.36 14.24
N GLN A 141 14.86 5.08 15.32
CA GLN A 141 14.13 5.00 16.59
C GLN A 141 12.70 5.53 16.45
N ALA A 142 12.49 6.67 15.79
CA ALA A 142 11.15 7.21 15.55
C ALA A 142 10.27 6.28 14.70
N LEU A 143 10.87 5.52 13.78
CA LEU A 143 10.18 4.55 12.93
C LEU A 143 9.87 3.22 13.63
N GLN A 144 10.36 2.97 14.85
CA GLN A 144 10.09 1.70 15.55
C GLN A 144 8.59 1.46 15.84
N GLU A 145 7.83 2.53 15.93
CA GLU A 145 6.36 2.49 16.13
C GLU A 145 5.58 2.27 14.84
N PHE A 146 6.25 2.16 13.70
CA PHE A 146 5.65 2.09 12.38
C PHE A 146 6.23 0.94 11.55
N VAL A 147 5.52 0.57 10.50
CA VAL A 147 6.03 -0.26 9.40
C VAL A 147 6.36 0.67 8.23
N PRO A 148 7.64 1.00 7.98
CA PRO A 148 8.00 1.90 6.90
C PRO A 148 7.98 1.20 5.55
N VAL A 149 7.38 1.85 4.53
CA VAL A 149 7.37 1.36 3.16
C VAL A 149 7.65 2.48 2.17
N TYR A 150 8.50 2.21 1.19
CA TYR A 150 8.79 3.07 0.06
C TYR A 150 7.91 2.67 -1.12
N ILE A 151 7.16 3.61 -1.67
CA ILE A 151 6.28 3.43 -2.81
C ILE A 151 6.83 4.20 -4.01
N ASP A 152 7.24 3.46 -5.03
CA ASP A 152 7.59 4.03 -6.33
C ASP A 152 6.31 4.36 -7.09
N SER A 153 5.92 5.63 -7.08
CA SER A 153 4.67 6.09 -7.71
C SER A 153 4.65 5.94 -9.23
N GLU A 154 5.80 5.72 -9.86
CA GLU A 154 5.88 5.43 -11.30
C GLU A 154 5.46 3.99 -11.60
N LYS A 155 5.48 3.11 -10.59
CA LYS A 155 5.01 1.72 -10.67
C LYS A 155 3.62 1.55 -10.05
N TYR A 156 3.38 2.21 -8.92
CA TYR A 156 2.13 2.16 -8.18
C TYR A 156 1.25 3.39 -8.49
N THR A 157 1.02 3.66 -9.77
CA THR A 157 0.32 4.86 -10.25
C THR A 157 -1.09 4.98 -9.69
N GLU A 158 -1.79 3.86 -9.59
CA GLU A 158 -3.17 3.85 -9.09
C GLU A 158 -3.24 4.01 -7.58
N LEU A 159 -2.35 3.34 -6.82
CA LEU A 159 -2.25 3.55 -5.39
C LEU A 159 -1.92 5.02 -5.06
N ALA A 160 -1.07 5.67 -5.85
CA ALA A 160 -0.78 7.09 -5.72
C ALA A 160 -2.01 7.95 -6.05
N ALA A 161 -2.77 7.61 -7.09
CA ALA A 161 -3.97 8.32 -7.49
C ALA A 161 -5.11 8.17 -6.46
N GLU A 162 -5.36 6.97 -5.97
CA GLU A 162 -6.35 6.68 -4.92
C GLU A 162 -6.11 7.46 -3.63
N ASN A 163 -4.84 7.71 -3.31
CA ASN A 163 -4.44 8.49 -2.14
C ASN A 163 -4.14 9.96 -2.47
N GLU A 164 -4.60 10.45 -3.61
CA GLU A 164 -4.45 11.84 -4.04
C GLU A 164 -3.02 12.40 -3.98
N VAL A 165 -2.02 11.56 -4.26
CA VAL A 165 -0.60 11.95 -4.23
C VAL A 165 -0.30 12.86 -5.42
N ARG A 166 -0.05 14.16 -5.16
CA ARG A 166 0.17 15.19 -6.18
C ARG A 166 1.60 15.73 -6.21
N GLY A 167 2.45 15.28 -5.32
CA GLY A 167 3.85 15.73 -5.22
C GLY A 167 4.71 14.79 -4.39
N TYR A 168 6.03 14.96 -4.44
CA TYR A 168 6.97 14.04 -3.80
C TYR A 168 8.03 14.77 -2.96
N PRO A 169 8.45 14.15 -1.83
CA PRO A 169 7.82 13.00 -1.21
C PRO A 169 6.45 13.33 -0.64
N THR A 170 5.53 12.38 -0.66
CA THR A 170 4.32 12.41 0.15
C THR A 170 4.38 11.23 1.11
N PHE A 171 4.14 11.49 2.39
CA PHE A 171 4.05 10.48 3.43
C PHE A 171 2.60 10.29 3.82
N ILE A 172 2.16 9.03 3.92
CA ILE A 172 0.81 8.68 4.35
C ILE A 172 0.92 7.66 5.47
N CYS A 173 0.20 7.92 6.56
CA CYS A 173 -0.01 6.97 7.63
C CYS A 173 -1.28 6.16 7.34
N PHE A 174 -1.14 4.84 7.29
CA PHE A 174 -2.28 3.93 7.22
C PHE A 174 -2.39 3.20 8.55
N ASP A 175 -3.61 3.08 9.07
CA ASP A 175 -3.89 2.26 10.22
C ASP A 175 -3.69 0.75 9.93
N VAL A 176 -3.87 -0.10 10.91
CA VAL A 176 -3.74 -1.56 10.75
C VAL A 176 -4.79 -2.15 9.80
N ASN A 177 -5.92 -1.47 9.59
CA ASN A 177 -6.96 -1.87 8.64
C ASN A 177 -6.65 -1.39 7.20
N GLY A 178 -5.66 -0.48 7.03
CA GLY A 178 -5.25 0.08 5.77
C GLY A 178 -5.99 1.34 5.35
N THR A 179 -6.67 1.94 6.28
CA THR A 179 -7.27 3.25 6.07
C THR A 179 -6.20 4.33 6.21
N ALA A 180 -6.15 5.26 5.26
CA ALA A 180 -5.28 6.43 5.36
C ALA A 180 -5.83 7.37 6.44
N VAL A 181 -5.05 7.58 7.51
CA VAL A 181 -5.49 8.40 8.67
C VAL A 181 -4.86 9.79 8.68
N GLU A 182 -3.71 9.97 8.05
CA GLU A 182 -3.02 11.27 7.99
C GLU A 182 -2.06 11.32 6.80
N GLN A 183 -1.91 12.48 6.18
CA GLN A 183 -1.02 12.71 5.04
C GLN A 183 -0.15 13.94 5.24
N HIS A 184 1.11 13.84 4.82
CA HIS A 184 2.07 14.95 4.81
C HIS A 184 2.78 15.04 3.46
N VAL A 185 2.72 16.21 2.82
CA VAL A 185 3.40 16.47 1.54
C VAL A 185 4.69 17.25 1.80
N GLY A 186 5.78 16.78 1.22
CA GLY A 186 7.08 17.39 1.26
C GLY A 186 8.08 16.64 2.15
N GLY A 187 9.35 16.88 1.86
CA GLY A 187 10.47 16.38 2.64
C GLY A 187 10.93 17.38 3.71
N GLY A 188 11.90 16.96 4.51
CA GLY A 188 12.45 17.81 5.55
C GLY A 188 13.76 17.29 6.10
N ASN A 189 14.22 17.96 7.15
CA ASN A 189 15.30 17.48 7.99
C ASN A 189 14.76 16.48 9.04
N LEU A 190 15.65 15.92 9.83
CA LEU A 190 15.31 14.94 10.87
C LEU A 190 14.26 15.45 11.86
N GLN A 191 14.33 16.72 12.28
CA GLN A 191 13.35 17.28 13.21
C GLN A 191 11.94 17.29 12.61
N LYS A 192 11.79 17.80 11.38
CA LYS A 192 10.49 17.80 10.67
C LYS A 192 9.96 16.39 10.45
N PHE A 193 10.84 15.44 10.16
CA PHE A 193 10.46 14.05 10.00
C PHE A 193 9.93 13.45 11.31
N ALA A 194 10.60 13.68 12.43
CA ALA A 194 10.13 13.24 13.74
C ALA A 194 8.80 13.91 14.15
N GLU A 195 8.64 15.21 13.90
CA GLU A 195 7.38 15.94 14.14
C GLU A 195 6.22 15.36 13.31
N MET A 196 6.47 15.02 12.04
CA MET A 196 5.50 14.38 11.17
C MET A 196 5.08 13.02 11.73
N LEU A 197 6.02 12.15 12.11
CA LEU A 197 5.71 10.85 12.71
C LEU A 197 4.93 10.98 14.02
N GLY A 198 5.22 12.01 14.83
CA GLY A 198 4.44 12.31 16.02
C GLY A 198 2.98 12.65 15.73
N LYS A 199 2.72 13.42 14.66
CA LYS A 199 1.34 13.70 14.18
C LYS A 199 0.64 12.43 13.70
N PHE A 200 1.34 11.59 12.94
CA PHE A 200 0.81 10.32 12.45
C PHE A 200 0.39 9.41 13.61
N LYS A 201 1.24 9.32 14.64
CA LYS A 201 0.89 8.53 15.84
C LYS A 201 -0.34 9.07 16.56
N ALA A 202 -0.47 10.39 16.67
CA ALA A 202 -1.63 11.01 17.29
C ALA A 202 -2.92 10.78 16.49
N ALA A 203 -2.86 10.86 15.17
CA ALA A 203 -3.99 10.61 14.28
C ALA A 203 -4.45 9.15 14.36
N GLU A 204 -3.53 8.19 14.36
CA GLU A 204 -3.82 6.76 14.47
C GLU A 204 -4.50 6.41 15.81
N VAL A 205 -4.03 7.01 16.92
CA VAL A 205 -4.65 6.83 18.24
C VAL A 205 -6.06 7.43 18.29
N ALA A 206 -6.28 8.60 17.66
CA ALA A 206 -7.57 9.25 17.61
C ALA A 206 -8.60 8.45 16.79
N ASP A 207 -8.15 7.77 15.73
CA ASP A 207 -9.01 6.92 14.90
C ASP A 207 -9.48 5.67 15.63
N LYS A 208 -8.60 5.01 16.39
CA LYS A 208 -8.94 3.85 17.24
C LYS A 208 -9.95 4.14 18.35
N SER A 209 -10.20 5.41 18.65
CA SER A 209 -11.11 5.84 19.72
C SER A 209 -12.55 6.11 19.25
N LYS A 210 -12.82 5.97 17.94
CA LYS A 210 -14.15 6.16 17.35
C LYS A 210 -14.88 4.85 17.14
#